data_56392b0c1fbb84202dd1fd5ad307ef70
#
_entry.id   56392b0c1fbb84202dd1fd5ad307ef70
#
_cell.length_a   1.000
_cell.length_b   1.000
_cell.length_c   1.000
_cell.angle_alpha   90.00
_cell.angle_beta   90.00
_cell.angle_gamma   90.00
#
_symmetry.space_group_name_H-M   'P 1'
#
loop_
_entity.id
_entity.type
_entity.pdbx_description
1 polymer ?
#
loop_
_entity_poly.entity_id
_entity_poly.type
_entity_poly.pdbx_seq_one_letter_code
_entity_poly.pdbx_strand_id
1 'polypeptide(L)'
;MVSPMDWLVWASVPGLLAYGAASVMMFLLHRQRPAAMLISLITAYALLAESMIAGMSQLNWHLSWWEWHILLTLAFVFVAYSAYLQFRREGSSAGLFDSVALAATVRRIQRDYDEALEELVEHVRRGEPLAATRLSGKFRLNEGQAAVLDRAGEALANERELSERLAALVSVSAQTKVGLPENELLTVSLERVRQAYGDVKIALVSEGRTQIGSRDYAFTDGNPIRRDQLLAFPLTVKGNLAGVLEVPVGRTSQDEALAATLAGQLSISLENARLYQELHTLFHQYMSPDVANALLADPAQAALGGQLKELTALFADLKGFTTFSEKVTPGEIVEMLNRYHTAAVPCILNNGGTIVQFVGDALLALFNAPATQDGHARQACKAALQMQRAAAEIAEEMAWRVDTVEWPTFRVGVNTGPALVGNIGSPELRGFNAMGDAVNVAARLQTLAEPGTVVIGDTTFRQLGDGAKVNPLGPLNLKGKEELVTAYVLTEMT
;
A
#
# COMPACT_ATOMS: atom_id res chain seq x y z
N MET A 1 83.34 -36.61 35.46
CA MET A 1 82.81 -37.22 34.24
C MET A 1 81.57 -37.99 34.65
N VAL A 2 80.38 -37.56 34.24
CA VAL A 2 79.16 -38.35 34.48
C VAL A 2 79.28 -39.57 33.57
N SER A 3 79.08 -40.76 34.09
CA SER A 3 79.19 -42.00 33.31
C SER A 3 78.09 -41.95 32.22
N PRO A 4 78.33 -42.58 31.05
CA PRO A 4 77.32 -42.61 29.99
C PRO A 4 76.00 -43.21 30.44
N MET A 5 75.92 -43.81 31.58
CA MET A 5 74.81 -44.47 32.18
C MET A 5 73.89 -43.51 33.00
N ASP A 6 74.49 -42.46 33.59
CA ASP A 6 73.72 -41.53 34.43
C ASP A 6 72.74 -40.61 33.62
N TRP A 7 73.10 -40.31 32.40
CA TRP A 7 72.20 -39.44 31.55
C TRP A 7 70.91 -40.16 31.19
N LEU A 8 70.91 -41.47 31.01
CA LEU A 8 69.73 -42.26 30.66
C LEU A 8 68.69 -42.24 31.78
N VAL A 9 69.14 -42.30 33.02
CA VAL A 9 68.25 -42.16 34.20
C VAL A 9 67.61 -40.76 34.23
N TRP A 10 68.44 -39.74 34.04
CA TRP A 10 67.91 -38.37 34.00
C TRP A 10 66.94 -38.10 32.83
N ALA A 11 67.16 -38.73 31.68
CA ALA A 11 66.28 -38.67 30.54
C ALA A 11 64.97 -39.45 30.77
N SER A 12 64.97 -40.48 31.56
CA SER A 12 63.78 -41.32 31.82
C SER A 12 62.83 -40.71 32.85
N VAL A 13 63.30 -39.86 33.76
CA VAL A 13 62.46 -39.23 34.77
C VAL A 13 61.39 -38.35 34.18
N PRO A 14 61.67 -37.47 33.20
CA PRO A 14 60.60 -36.67 32.51
C PRO A 14 59.58 -37.57 31.81
N GLY A 15 59.99 -38.65 31.17
CA GLY A 15 59.11 -39.63 30.54
C GLY A 15 58.18 -40.32 31.50
N LEU A 16 58.73 -40.79 32.66
CA LEU A 16 57.91 -41.37 33.73
C LEU A 16 56.85 -40.39 34.26
N LEU A 17 57.26 -39.16 34.53
CA LEU A 17 56.32 -38.12 34.98
C LEU A 17 55.23 -37.79 33.91
N ALA A 18 55.63 -37.73 32.64
CA ALA A 18 54.71 -37.47 31.53
C ALA A 18 53.67 -38.60 31.36
N TYR A 19 54.10 -39.87 31.39
CA TYR A 19 53.19 -41.01 31.28
C TYR A 19 52.31 -41.16 32.53
N GLY A 20 52.84 -40.91 33.73
CA GLY A 20 52.03 -40.86 34.95
C GLY A 20 51.00 -39.79 34.92
N ALA A 21 51.34 -38.55 34.51
CA ALA A 21 50.41 -37.44 34.36
C ALA A 21 49.33 -37.71 33.27
N ALA A 22 49.75 -38.30 32.14
CA ALA A 22 48.82 -38.70 31.08
C ALA A 22 47.83 -39.78 31.55
N SER A 23 48.26 -40.77 32.28
CA SER A 23 47.46 -41.85 32.89
C SER A 23 46.39 -41.22 33.83
N VAL A 24 46.81 -40.34 34.74
CA VAL A 24 45.90 -39.64 35.67
C VAL A 24 44.92 -38.78 34.92
N MET A 25 45.32 -38.02 33.89
CA MET A 25 44.50 -37.21 33.12
C MET A 25 43.43 -38.01 32.33
N MET A 26 43.83 -39.17 31.76
CA MET A 26 42.87 -40.07 31.09
C MET A 26 41.92 -40.72 32.11
N PHE A 27 42.37 -41.03 33.32
CA PHE A 27 41.51 -41.53 34.40
C PHE A 27 40.43 -40.48 34.80
N LEU A 28 40.83 -39.24 34.97
CA LEU A 28 39.87 -38.15 35.28
C LEU A 28 38.85 -37.96 34.17
N LEU A 29 39.26 -38.04 32.90
CA LEU A 29 38.40 -38.04 31.74
C LEU A 29 37.43 -39.23 31.73
N HIS A 30 37.92 -40.42 32.01
CA HIS A 30 37.13 -41.66 32.11
C HIS A 30 36.04 -41.56 33.20
N ARG A 31 36.40 -40.99 34.36
CA ARG A 31 35.45 -40.76 35.47
C ARG A 31 34.30 -39.86 35.09
N GLN A 32 34.53 -38.90 34.20
CA GLN A 32 33.48 -37.99 33.67
C GLN A 32 32.70 -38.66 32.55
N ARG A 33 33.33 -39.47 31.71
CA ARG A 33 32.71 -40.14 30.54
C ARG A 33 33.35 -41.53 30.35
N PRO A 34 32.68 -42.59 30.83
CA PRO A 34 33.21 -43.95 30.68
C PRO A 34 33.32 -44.37 29.21
N ALA A 35 34.51 -44.62 28.72
CA ALA A 35 34.75 -45.16 27.38
C ALA A 35 35.83 -46.24 27.45
N ALA A 36 35.65 -47.36 26.73
CA ALA A 36 36.59 -48.46 26.69
C ALA A 36 37.98 -48.04 26.20
N MET A 37 38.06 -47.15 25.24
CA MET A 37 39.29 -46.56 24.72
C MET A 37 40.10 -45.83 25.80
N LEU A 38 39.42 -45.09 26.70
CA LEU A 38 40.09 -44.37 27.80
C LEU A 38 40.69 -45.33 28.82
N ILE A 39 40.00 -46.43 29.12
CA ILE A 39 40.60 -47.51 30.03
C ILE A 39 41.86 -48.08 29.41
N SER A 40 41.82 -48.38 28.09
CA SER A 40 42.98 -48.91 27.38
C SER A 40 44.13 -47.93 27.35
N LEU A 41 43.89 -46.65 27.18
CA LEU A 41 44.92 -45.61 27.24
C LEU A 41 45.47 -45.41 28.64
N ILE A 42 44.61 -45.45 29.68
CA ILE A 42 45.08 -45.44 31.10
C ILE A 42 46.01 -46.58 31.35
N THR A 43 45.64 -47.85 30.99
CA THR A 43 46.41 -49.04 31.15
C THR A 43 47.73 -48.97 30.37
N ALA A 44 47.69 -48.50 29.11
CA ALA A 44 48.86 -48.34 28.26
C ALA A 44 49.87 -47.34 28.84
N TYR A 45 49.38 -46.15 29.31
CA TYR A 45 50.27 -45.17 29.93
C TYR A 45 50.85 -45.66 31.27
N ALA A 46 50.08 -46.41 32.06
CA ALA A 46 50.58 -47.02 33.25
C ALA A 46 51.70 -48.06 32.94
N LEU A 47 51.48 -48.96 31.98
CA LEU A 47 52.49 -49.93 31.52
C LEU A 47 53.72 -49.26 30.91
N LEU A 48 53.55 -48.15 30.18
CA LEU A 48 54.68 -47.38 29.68
C LEU A 48 55.47 -46.72 30.83
N ALA A 49 54.80 -46.21 31.85
CA ALA A 49 55.47 -45.69 33.03
C ALA A 49 56.26 -46.79 33.78
N GLU A 50 55.71 -48.01 33.99
CA GLU A 50 56.40 -49.17 34.55
C GLU A 50 57.55 -49.55 33.65
N SER A 51 57.41 -49.60 32.35
CA SER A 51 58.50 -49.95 31.44
C SER A 51 59.67 -48.96 31.52
N MET A 52 59.40 -47.66 31.80
CA MET A 52 60.46 -46.66 32.04
C MET A 52 61.22 -46.97 33.35
N ILE A 53 60.51 -47.39 34.39
CA ILE A 53 61.19 -47.83 35.68
C ILE A 53 62.06 -49.08 35.47
N ALA A 54 61.52 -50.07 34.77
CA ALA A 54 62.26 -51.27 34.44
C ALA A 54 63.52 -50.97 33.60
N GLY A 55 63.39 -50.04 32.62
CA GLY A 55 64.49 -49.59 31.79
C GLY A 55 65.61 -48.86 32.56
N MET A 56 65.30 -48.18 33.65
CA MET A 56 66.28 -47.52 34.53
C MET A 56 67.21 -48.49 35.24
N SER A 57 66.82 -49.76 35.42
CA SER A 57 67.62 -50.78 36.11
C SER A 57 68.85 -51.19 35.32
N GLN A 58 68.96 -50.90 34.04
CA GLN A 58 70.15 -50.96 33.16
C GLN A 58 70.91 -52.26 33.08
N LEU A 59 70.39 -53.38 33.49
CA LEU A 59 71.06 -54.68 33.42
C LEU A 59 70.71 -55.37 32.10
N ASN A 60 71.62 -55.31 31.11
CA ASN A 60 71.45 -55.97 29.82
C ASN A 60 71.28 -57.47 29.97
N TRP A 61 70.31 -58.07 29.25
CA TRP A 61 69.99 -59.51 29.26
C TRP A 61 69.52 -60.09 30.60
N HIS A 62 69.21 -59.24 31.61
CA HIS A 62 68.55 -59.67 32.85
C HIS A 62 67.04 -59.66 32.71
N LEU A 63 66.33 -60.16 33.68
CA LEU A 63 64.87 -60.29 33.68
C LEU A 63 64.17 -58.95 33.47
N SER A 64 64.71 -57.87 34.03
CA SER A 64 64.25 -56.51 33.88
C SER A 64 64.31 -55.98 32.44
N TRP A 65 65.25 -56.43 31.62
CA TRP A 65 65.29 -56.04 30.17
C TRP A 65 64.15 -56.67 29.41
N TRP A 66 63.78 -57.95 29.68
CA TRP A 66 62.62 -58.59 29.06
C TRP A 66 61.32 -58.04 29.60
N GLU A 67 61.22 -57.73 30.88
CA GLU A 67 60.09 -57.11 31.52
C GLU A 67 59.73 -55.78 30.81
N TRP A 68 60.68 -54.88 30.57
CA TRP A 68 60.50 -53.64 29.87
C TRP A 68 59.94 -53.87 28.48
N HIS A 69 60.42 -54.78 27.66
CA HIS A 69 59.95 -55.06 26.34
C HIS A 69 58.57 -55.69 26.33
N ILE A 70 58.25 -56.53 27.26
CA ILE A 70 56.94 -57.14 27.43
C ILE A 70 55.90 -56.06 27.81
N LEU A 71 56.17 -55.19 28.77
CA LEU A 71 55.33 -54.13 29.22
C LEU A 71 55.03 -53.12 28.06
N LEU A 72 56.09 -52.76 27.32
CA LEU A 72 55.96 -51.91 26.13
C LEU A 72 55.03 -52.54 25.06
N THR A 73 55.24 -53.82 24.75
CA THR A 73 54.47 -54.60 23.83
C THR A 73 53.01 -54.69 24.27
N LEU A 74 52.73 -54.97 25.51
CA LEU A 74 51.38 -55.05 26.08
C LEU A 74 50.68 -53.69 26.01
N ALA A 75 51.37 -52.57 26.28
CA ALA A 75 50.78 -51.23 26.15
C ALA A 75 50.24 -50.98 24.73
N PHE A 76 51.06 -51.30 23.72
CA PHE A 76 50.61 -51.15 22.32
C PHE A 76 49.48 -52.13 21.94
N VAL A 77 49.53 -53.38 22.42
CA VAL A 77 48.47 -54.37 22.18
C VAL A 77 47.10 -53.88 22.75
N PHE A 78 47.13 -53.33 23.97
CA PHE A 78 45.93 -52.82 24.60
C PHE A 78 45.29 -51.68 23.79
N VAL A 79 46.09 -50.72 23.32
CA VAL A 79 45.63 -49.62 22.49
C VAL A 79 45.08 -50.14 21.14
N ALA A 80 45.81 -50.98 20.45
CA ALA A 80 45.42 -51.57 19.17
C ALA A 80 44.15 -52.41 19.28
N TYR A 81 44.04 -53.23 20.34
CA TYR A 81 42.82 -54.01 20.57
C TYR A 81 41.57 -53.15 20.86
N SER A 82 41.73 -52.13 21.65
CA SER A 82 40.64 -51.19 21.94
C SER A 82 40.18 -50.45 20.69
N ALA A 83 41.12 -49.96 19.87
CA ALA A 83 40.83 -49.34 18.60
C ALA A 83 40.13 -50.29 17.63
N TYR A 84 40.55 -51.58 17.59
CA TYR A 84 39.90 -52.60 16.79
C TYR A 84 38.45 -52.88 17.26
N LEU A 85 38.23 -52.98 18.58
CA LEU A 85 36.87 -53.20 19.12
C LEU A 85 35.93 -52.02 18.79
N GLN A 86 36.47 -50.80 18.90
CA GLN A 86 35.67 -49.62 18.56
C GLN A 86 35.37 -49.53 17.07
N PHE A 87 36.37 -49.78 16.20
CA PHE A 87 36.17 -49.87 14.76
C PHE A 87 35.12 -50.92 14.38
N ARG A 88 35.15 -52.11 15.01
CA ARG A 88 34.18 -53.17 14.76
C ARG A 88 32.76 -52.82 15.19
N ARG A 89 32.60 -51.99 16.22
CA ARG A 89 31.27 -51.53 16.70
C ARG A 89 30.71 -50.42 15.84
N GLU A 90 31.52 -49.48 15.39
CA GLU A 90 31.09 -48.26 14.72
C GLU A 90 31.17 -48.37 13.18
N GLY A 91 31.84 -49.38 12.64
CA GLY A 91 32.03 -49.56 11.20
C GLY A 91 32.82 -48.47 10.48
N SER A 92 33.41 -47.51 11.24
CA SER A 92 34.13 -46.36 10.73
C SER A 92 35.34 -46.03 11.61
N SER A 93 36.43 -45.58 11.00
CA SER A 93 37.60 -45.07 11.71
C SER A 93 37.45 -43.62 12.19
N ALA A 94 36.43 -42.92 11.78
CA ALA A 94 36.28 -41.50 12.04
C ALA A 94 35.98 -41.14 13.51
N GLY A 95 35.43 -42.09 14.28
CA GLY A 95 35.09 -41.89 15.71
C GLY A 95 36.12 -42.47 16.70
N LEU A 96 37.25 -43.12 16.24
CA LEU A 96 38.19 -43.82 17.09
C LEU A 96 38.79 -43.00 18.25
N PHE A 97 38.91 -41.71 18.08
CA PHE A 97 39.47 -40.76 19.05
C PHE A 97 38.49 -39.75 19.60
N ASP A 98 37.22 -39.85 19.30
CA ASP A 98 36.20 -38.88 19.71
C ASP A 98 36.09 -38.75 21.24
N SER A 99 36.35 -39.85 21.99
CA SER A 99 36.37 -39.80 23.43
C SER A 99 37.56 -38.99 24.00
N VAL A 100 38.62 -38.83 23.24
CA VAL A 100 39.83 -38.06 23.59
C VAL A 100 39.75 -36.64 23.02
N ALA A 101 39.16 -36.49 21.84
CA ALA A 101 39.03 -35.21 21.11
C ALA A 101 37.66 -34.54 21.30
N LEU A 102 36.98 -34.79 22.39
CA LEU A 102 35.60 -34.41 22.66
C LEU A 102 35.31 -32.93 22.39
N ALA A 103 36.18 -32.00 22.77
CA ALA A 103 35.99 -30.58 22.56
C ALA A 103 36.03 -30.18 21.07
N ALA A 104 36.75 -30.92 20.23
CA ALA A 104 36.79 -30.72 18.78
C ALA A 104 35.52 -31.30 18.12
N THR A 105 35.08 -32.47 18.58
CA THR A 105 33.87 -33.15 18.11
C THR A 105 32.62 -32.36 18.46
N VAL A 106 32.49 -31.88 19.70
CA VAL A 106 31.34 -31.02 20.10
C VAL A 106 31.32 -29.74 19.30
N ARG A 107 32.44 -29.07 19.10
CA ARG A 107 32.52 -27.85 18.26
C ARG A 107 32.15 -28.13 16.79
N ARG A 108 32.52 -29.28 16.25
CA ARG A 108 32.12 -29.68 14.89
C ARG A 108 30.61 -29.89 14.80
N ILE A 109 30.03 -30.67 15.74
CA ILE A 109 28.59 -30.93 15.79
C ILE A 109 27.78 -29.62 15.94
N GLN A 110 28.25 -28.72 16.80
CA GLN A 110 27.61 -27.40 16.93
C GLN A 110 27.67 -26.62 15.63
N ARG A 111 28.81 -26.54 14.97
CA ARG A 111 28.97 -25.86 13.70
C ARG A 111 28.06 -26.44 12.61
N ASP A 112 28.07 -27.77 12.45
CA ASP A 112 27.27 -28.48 11.46
C ASP A 112 25.75 -28.23 11.71
N TYR A 113 25.34 -28.13 12.98
CA TYR A 113 23.95 -27.81 13.36
C TYR A 113 23.62 -26.35 13.12
N ASP A 114 24.51 -25.42 13.46
CA ASP A 114 24.32 -23.97 13.20
C ASP A 114 24.23 -23.69 11.70
N GLU A 115 25.10 -24.30 10.89
CA GLU A 115 25.05 -24.20 9.42
C GLU A 115 23.74 -24.79 8.84
N ALA A 116 23.29 -25.92 9.39
CA ALA A 116 21.99 -26.51 8.97
C ALA A 116 20.81 -25.62 9.33
N LEU A 117 20.85 -24.94 10.48
CA LEU A 117 19.81 -24.01 10.92
C LEU A 117 19.81 -22.74 10.05
N GLU A 118 20.98 -22.19 9.74
CA GLU A 118 21.11 -21.03 8.86
C GLU A 118 20.57 -21.35 7.45
N GLU A 119 20.90 -22.50 6.89
CA GLU A 119 20.40 -22.95 5.60
C GLU A 119 18.88 -23.16 5.63
N LEU A 120 18.32 -23.71 6.70
CA LEU A 120 16.88 -23.84 6.90
C LEU A 120 16.19 -22.46 6.90
N VAL A 121 16.69 -21.52 7.70
CA VAL A 121 16.14 -20.15 7.78
C VAL A 121 16.17 -19.47 6.42
N GLU A 122 17.27 -19.60 5.66
CA GLU A 122 17.39 -18.97 4.34
C GLU A 122 16.45 -19.60 3.31
N HIS A 123 16.20 -20.92 3.35
CA HIS A 123 15.23 -21.58 2.48
C HIS A 123 13.79 -21.18 2.82
N VAL A 124 13.46 -21.13 4.11
CA VAL A 124 12.14 -20.63 4.55
C VAL A 124 11.95 -19.18 4.11
N ARG A 125 12.99 -18.35 4.21
CA ARG A 125 12.96 -16.96 3.77
C ARG A 125 12.72 -16.82 2.27
N ARG A 126 13.25 -17.74 1.44
CA ARG A 126 13.02 -17.78 -0.01
C ARG A 126 11.66 -18.40 -0.41
N GLY A 127 10.96 -19.03 0.52
CA GLY A 127 9.71 -19.75 0.23
C GLY A 127 9.91 -21.10 -0.44
N GLU A 128 11.09 -21.66 -0.37
CA GLU A 128 11.41 -22.96 -0.94
C GLU A 128 11.14 -24.07 0.09
N PRO A 129 10.31 -25.08 -0.23
CA PRO A 129 10.08 -26.20 0.67
C PRO A 129 11.37 -27.01 0.81
N LEU A 130 11.96 -27.00 1.99
CA LEU A 130 13.13 -27.81 2.29
C LEU A 130 12.73 -29.00 3.15
N ALA A 131 12.96 -30.21 2.63
CA ALA A 131 12.79 -31.42 3.42
C ALA A 131 13.99 -31.50 4.42
N ALA A 132 13.72 -31.52 5.73
CA ALA A 132 14.73 -31.67 6.77
C ALA A 132 15.59 -32.92 6.59
N THR A 133 15.07 -33.97 5.93
CA THR A 133 15.80 -35.14 5.47
C THR A 133 16.99 -34.80 4.56
N ARG A 134 16.92 -33.73 3.78
CA ARG A 134 18.02 -33.28 2.92
C ARG A 134 19.14 -32.62 3.74
N LEU A 135 18.76 -31.80 4.74
CA LEU A 135 19.72 -31.19 5.66
C LEU A 135 20.34 -32.20 6.59
N SER A 136 19.57 -33.17 7.13
CA SER A 136 20.10 -34.21 8.00
C SER A 136 21.13 -35.08 7.29
N GLY A 137 20.92 -35.39 5.99
CA GLY A 137 21.89 -36.10 5.18
C GLY A 137 23.16 -35.27 4.87
N LYS A 138 23.02 -34.00 4.54
CA LYS A 138 24.12 -33.08 4.19
C LYS A 138 25.02 -32.81 5.40
N PHE A 139 24.44 -32.56 6.58
CA PHE A 139 25.15 -32.19 7.81
C PHE A 139 25.33 -33.35 8.78
N ARG A 140 25.00 -34.58 8.40
CA ARG A 140 25.14 -35.81 9.21
C ARG A 140 24.50 -35.69 10.60
N LEU A 141 23.30 -35.09 10.66
CA LEU A 141 22.58 -34.90 11.91
C LEU A 141 21.95 -36.21 12.38
N ASN A 142 21.85 -36.39 13.70
CA ASN A 142 21.16 -37.53 14.28
C ASN A 142 19.61 -37.33 14.19
N GLU A 143 18.84 -38.39 14.42
CA GLU A 143 17.38 -38.37 14.33
C GLU A 143 16.75 -37.33 15.25
N GLY A 144 17.31 -37.10 16.46
CA GLY A 144 16.79 -36.08 17.37
C GLY A 144 17.03 -34.66 16.87
N GLN A 145 18.18 -34.39 16.27
CA GLN A 145 18.50 -33.08 15.66
C GLN A 145 17.67 -32.82 14.42
N ALA A 146 17.48 -33.83 13.57
CA ALA A 146 16.62 -33.76 12.40
C ALA A 146 15.17 -33.43 12.78
N ALA A 147 14.63 -34.08 13.81
CA ALA A 147 13.29 -33.84 14.32
C ALA A 147 13.10 -32.44 14.93
N VAL A 148 14.16 -31.84 15.50
CA VAL A 148 14.11 -30.45 15.97
C VAL A 148 14.14 -29.48 14.81
N LEU A 149 14.95 -29.74 13.76
CA LEU A 149 14.98 -28.93 12.55
C LEU A 149 13.65 -28.99 11.79
N ASP A 150 13.01 -30.15 11.70
CA ASP A 150 11.67 -30.29 11.10
C ASP A 150 10.66 -29.40 11.81
N ARG A 151 10.58 -29.51 13.13
CA ARG A 151 9.68 -28.66 13.95
C ARG A 151 9.99 -27.17 13.83
N ALA A 152 11.27 -26.82 13.78
CA ALA A 152 11.69 -25.43 13.58
C ALA A 152 11.29 -24.95 12.19
N GLY A 153 11.45 -25.77 11.15
CA GLY A 153 11.02 -25.46 9.78
C GLY A 153 9.53 -25.24 9.66
N GLU A 154 8.72 -26.11 10.27
CA GLU A 154 7.27 -25.96 10.31
C GLU A 154 6.84 -24.70 11.08
N ALA A 155 7.48 -24.41 12.22
CA ALA A 155 7.19 -23.21 13.01
C ALA A 155 7.51 -21.93 12.24
N LEU A 156 8.68 -21.85 11.58
CA LEU A 156 9.09 -20.72 10.76
C LEU A 156 8.21 -20.55 9.54
N ALA A 157 7.79 -21.63 8.88
CA ALA A 157 6.85 -21.58 7.75
C ALA A 157 5.49 -21.03 8.18
N ASN A 158 4.98 -21.49 9.32
CA ASN A 158 3.72 -20.98 9.88
C ASN A 158 3.81 -19.50 10.30
N GLU A 159 4.92 -19.08 10.92
CA GLU A 159 5.16 -17.69 11.30
C GLU A 159 5.23 -16.79 10.06
N ARG A 160 5.90 -17.24 9.01
CA ARG A 160 5.94 -16.51 7.73
C ARG A 160 4.55 -16.38 7.12
N GLU A 161 3.79 -17.46 7.02
CA GLU A 161 2.43 -17.44 6.49
C GLU A 161 1.53 -16.47 7.28
N LEU A 162 1.66 -16.48 8.62
CA LEU A 162 0.96 -15.53 9.49
C LEU A 162 1.40 -14.09 9.24
N SER A 163 2.71 -13.85 9.09
CA SER A 163 3.26 -12.52 8.79
C SER A 163 2.77 -11.98 7.44
N GLU A 164 2.72 -12.82 6.40
CA GLU A 164 2.20 -12.45 5.08
C GLU A 164 0.71 -12.10 5.14
N ARG A 165 -0.08 -12.85 5.91
CA ARG A 165 -1.50 -12.56 6.14
C ARG A 165 -1.72 -11.26 6.92
N LEU A 166 -0.93 -11.01 7.96
CA LEU A 166 -0.97 -9.75 8.70
C LEU A 166 -0.54 -8.57 7.83
N ALA A 167 0.49 -8.73 7.00
CA ALA A 167 0.90 -7.70 6.06
C ALA A 167 -0.20 -7.38 5.03
N ALA A 168 -0.95 -8.38 4.56
CA ALA A 168 -2.10 -8.17 3.70
C ALA A 168 -3.20 -7.34 4.40
N LEU A 169 -3.52 -7.65 5.67
CA LEU A 169 -4.47 -6.87 6.48
C LEU A 169 -4.04 -5.40 6.62
N VAL A 170 -2.77 -5.18 6.99
CA VAL A 170 -2.21 -3.81 7.13
C VAL A 170 -2.22 -3.09 5.79
N SER A 171 -1.91 -3.76 4.69
CA SER A 171 -1.89 -3.15 3.36
C SER A 171 -3.28 -2.74 2.88
N VAL A 172 -4.31 -3.55 3.13
CA VAL A 172 -5.71 -3.20 2.84
C VAL A 172 -6.14 -1.97 3.64
N SER A 173 -5.77 -1.91 4.93
CA SER A 173 -6.05 -0.76 5.80
C SER A 173 -5.28 0.50 5.39
N ALA A 174 -4.00 0.38 5.00
CA ALA A 174 -3.14 1.52 4.65
C ALA A 174 -3.41 2.07 3.24
N GLN A 175 -3.94 1.25 2.33
CA GLN A 175 -4.28 1.64 0.96
C GLN A 175 -5.64 2.30 0.81
N THR A 176 -6.33 2.63 1.90
CA THR A 176 -7.43 3.58 1.88
C THR A 176 -6.90 4.97 1.48
N LYS A 177 -6.27 5.06 0.29
CA LYS A 177 -6.09 6.35 -0.36
C LYS A 177 -7.50 6.86 -0.61
N VAL A 178 -7.85 7.85 0.17
CA VAL A 178 -9.10 8.57 0.05
C VAL A 178 -9.26 8.95 -1.41
N GLY A 179 -10.30 8.42 -2.08
CA GLY A 179 -10.64 8.79 -3.46
C GLY A 179 -10.43 7.75 -4.55
N LEU A 180 -9.98 6.53 -4.25
CA LEU A 180 -9.98 5.46 -5.26
C LEU A 180 -11.42 5.00 -5.56
N PRO A 181 -11.79 4.82 -6.84
CA PRO A 181 -13.04 4.18 -7.22
C PRO A 181 -13.14 2.77 -6.64
N GLU A 182 -14.36 2.33 -6.30
CA GLU A 182 -14.64 1.04 -5.68
C GLU A 182 -13.99 -0.15 -6.42
N ASN A 183 -14.07 -0.17 -7.75
CA ASN A 183 -13.50 -1.23 -8.58
C ASN A 183 -11.96 -1.26 -8.52
N GLU A 184 -11.32 -0.11 -8.48
CA GLU A 184 -9.86 0.00 -8.41
C GLU A 184 -9.35 -0.39 -7.02
N LEU A 185 -10.03 0.06 -5.97
CA LEU A 185 -9.77 -0.35 -4.59
C LEU A 185 -9.82 -1.88 -4.44
N LEU A 186 -10.87 -2.51 -4.99
CA LEU A 186 -11.02 -3.97 -4.93
C LEU A 186 -9.97 -4.70 -5.73
N THR A 187 -9.60 -4.20 -6.90
CA THR A 187 -8.57 -4.83 -7.74
C THR A 187 -7.21 -4.83 -7.04
N VAL A 188 -6.81 -3.69 -6.48
CA VAL A 188 -5.55 -3.55 -5.74
C VAL A 188 -5.57 -4.39 -4.46
N SER A 189 -6.68 -4.37 -3.73
CA SER A 189 -6.84 -5.17 -2.51
C SER A 189 -6.82 -6.67 -2.80
N LEU A 190 -7.51 -7.11 -3.86
CA LEU A 190 -7.59 -8.52 -4.26
C LEU A 190 -6.22 -9.11 -4.61
N GLU A 191 -5.36 -8.35 -5.31
CA GLU A 191 -4.01 -8.80 -5.67
C GLU A 191 -3.17 -9.09 -4.41
N ARG A 192 -3.23 -8.20 -3.42
CA ARG A 192 -2.52 -8.36 -2.14
C ARG A 192 -3.06 -9.53 -1.32
N VAL A 193 -4.38 -9.66 -1.28
CA VAL A 193 -5.03 -10.74 -0.53
C VAL A 193 -4.74 -12.09 -1.18
N ARG A 194 -4.68 -12.18 -2.51
CA ARG A 194 -4.29 -13.40 -3.23
C ARG A 194 -2.87 -13.87 -2.91
N GLN A 195 -1.93 -12.95 -2.73
CA GLN A 195 -0.57 -13.30 -2.34
C GLN A 195 -0.52 -14.00 -0.97
N ALA A 196 -1.40 -13.62 -0.04
CA ALA A 196 -1.41 -14.12 1.34
C ALA A 196 -2.34 -15.34 1.55
N TYR A 197 -3.44 -15.41 0.81
CA TYR A 197 -4.50 -16.43 1.01
C TYR A 197 -4.68 -17.37 -0.18
N GLY A 198 -3.97 -17.16 -1.30
CA GLY A 198 -4.09 -18.00 -2.50
C GLY A 198 -5.29 -17.63 -3.37
N ASP A 199 -6.12 -18.63 -3.76
CA ASP A 199 -7.27 -18.40 -4.65
C ASP A 199 -8.42 -17.68 -3.94
N VAL A 200 -8.34 -16.38 -3.88
CA VAL A 200 -9.34 -15.47 -3.27
C VAL A 200 -10.17 -14.84 -4.37
N LYS A 201 -11.47 -14.70 -4.13
CA LYS A 201 -12.39 -14.02 -5.03
C LYS A 201 -13.23 -13.01 -4.26
N ILE A 202 -13.49 -11.87 -4.89
CA ILE A 202 -14.40 -10.85 -4.39
C ILE A 202 -15.45 -10.58 -5.48
N ALA A 203 -16.70 -10.49 -5.06
CA ALA A 203 -17.78 -10.02 -5.92
C ALA A 203 -18.61 -8.99 -5.16
N LEU A 204 -18.98 -7.91 -5.86
CA LEU A 204 -19.94 -6.94 -5.36
C LEU A 204 -21.36 -7.40 -5.63
N VAL A 205 -22.31 -6.90 -4.86
CA VAL A 205 -23.74 -7.10 -5.12
C VAL A 205 -24.09 -6.43 -6.44
N SER A 206 -24.63 -7.20 -7.38
CA SER A 206 -25.19 -6.70 -8.62
C SER A 206 -26.63 -7.15 -8.73
N GLU A 207 -27.55 -6.24 -9.00
CA GLU A 207 -28.99 -6.52 -9.10
C GLU A 207 -29.57 -7.27 -7.88
N GLY A 208 -29.07 -6.99 -6.69
CA GLY A 208 -29.50 -7.64 -5.43
C GLY A 208 -28.99 -9.07 -5.23
N ARG A 209 -28.04 -9.55 -6.06
CA ARG A 209 -27.43 -10.87 -5.96
C ARG A 209 -25.94 -10.78 -5.66
N THR A 210 -25.47 -11.72 -4.85
CA THR A 210 -24.04 -11.97 -4.58
C THR A 210 -23.62 -13.28 -5.20
N GLN A 211 -23.01 -13.22 -6.39
CA GLN A 211 -22.64 -14.42 -7.14
C GLN A 211 -21.14 -14.42 -7.49
N ILE A 212 -20.45 -15.53 -7.22
CA ILE A 212 -19.09 -15.79 -7.68
C ILE A 212 -19.10 -17.02 -8.59
N GLY A 213 -18.97 -16.79 -9.90
CA GLY A 213 -19.12 -17.85 -10.91
C GLY A 213 -20.52 -18.43 -10.87
N SER A 214 -20.66 -19.74 -10.60
CA SER A 214 -21.96 -20.43 -10.47
C SER A 214 -22.48 -20.47 -9.02
N ARG A 215 -21.77 -19.88 -8.04
CA ARG A 215 -22.13 -19.92 -6.63
C ARG A 215 -22.86 -18.66 -6.21
N ASP A 216 -24.06 -18.84 -5.67
CA ASP A 216 -24.90 -17.78 -5.13
C ASP A 216 -24.83 -17.80 -3.60
N TYR A 217 -24.69 -16.62 -2.97
CA TYR A 217 -24.55 -16.47 -1.53
C TYR A 217 -25.69 -15.64 -0.96
N ALA A 218 -26.45 -16.26 -0.05
CA ALA A 218 -27.48 -15.59 0.75
C ALA A 218 -27.05 -15.63 2.21
N PHE A 219 -26.61 -14.49 2.76
CA PHE A 219 -26.19 -14.37 4.15
C PHE A 219 -27.40 -14.10 5.04
N THR A 220 -27.62 -14.97 6.01
CA THR A 220 -28.52 -14.76 7.14
C THR A 220 -27.66 -14.37 8.35
N ASP A 221 -27.99 -13.29 9.04
CA ASP A 221 -27.33 -12.83 10.28
C ASP A 221 -25.84 -12.40 10.15
N GLY A 222 -25.36 -12.11 8.93
CA GLY A 222 -23.98 -11.63 8.73
C GLY A 222 -22.88 -12.66 9.01
N ASN A 223 -23.24 -13.93 9.25
CA ASN A 223 -22.29 -14.99 9.51
C ASN A 223 -21.64 -15.51 8.22
N PRO A 224 -20.36 -15.95 8.26
CA PRO A 224 -19.70 -16.54 7.11
C PRO A 224 -20.36 -17.86 6.72
N ILE A 225 -20.39 -18.14 5.41
CA ILE A 225 -20.92 -19.38 4.84
C ILE A 225 -19.75 -20.28 4.47
N ARG A 226 -19.75 -21.52 4.98
CA ARG A 226 -18.78 -22.54 4.60
C ARG A 226 -19.36 -23.43 3.51
N ARG A 227 -18.66 -23.54 2.38
CA ARG A 227 -18.98 -24.48 1.30
C ARG A 227 -17.72 -25.21 0.84
N ASP A 228 -17.69 -26.51 0.99
CA ASP A 228 -16.53 -27.37 0.67
C ASP A 228 -15.24 -26.87 1.34
N GLN A 229 -14.26 -26.48 0.53
CA GLN A 229 -12.96 -25.96 0.98
C GLN A 229 -12.90 -24.42 0.95
N LEU A 230 -14.06 -23.74 0.93
CA LEU A 230 -14.16 -22.29 0.81
C LEU A 230 -15.00 -21.71 1.94
N LEU A 231 -14.57 -20.53 2.40
CA LEU A 231 -15.30 -19.67 3.34
C LEU A 231 -15.70 -18.39 2.62
N ALA A 232 -16.98 -18.06 2.65
CA ALA A 232 -17.53 -16.83 2.11
C ALA A 232 -17.92 -15.89 3.25
N PHE A 233 -17.33 -14.71 3.26
CA PHE A 233 -17.60 -13.64 4.23
C PHE A 233 -18.43 -12.54 3.57
N PRO A 234 -19.49 -12.04 4.22
CA PRO A 234 -20.21 -10.89 3.74
C PRO A 234 -19.35 -9.64 3.85
N LEU A 235 -19.33 -8.82 2.81
CA LEU A 235 -18.82 -7.46 2.85
C LEU A 235 -20.01 -6.52 3.02
N THR A 236 -20.03 -5.73 4.09
CA THR A 236 -21.17 -4.88 4.44
C THR A 236 -20.79 -3.41 4.41
N VAL A 237 -21.71 -2.57 3.93
CA VAL A 237 -21.61 -1.12 3.93
C VAL A 237 -22.88 -0.55 4.57
N LYS A 238 -22.74 0.27 5.60
CA LYS A 238 -23.88 0.83 6.36
C LYS A 238 -24.87 -0.27 6.80
N GLY A 239 -24.36 -1.47 7.17
CA GLY A 239 -25.17 -2.61 7.58
C GLY A 239 -25.86 -3.38 6.46
N ASN A 240 -25.74 -2.96 5.20
CA ASN A 240 -26.28 -3.65 4.05
C ASN A 240 -25.22 -4.49 3.37
N LEU A 241 -25.62 -5.62 2.81
CA LEU A 241 -24.72 -6.47 2.03
C LEU A 241 -24.25 -5.74 0.77
N ALA A 242 -22.94 -5.52 0.66
CA ALA A 242 -22.30 -4.83 -0.47
C ALA A 242 -21.54 -5.78 -1.39
N GLY A 243 -21.11 -6.95 -0.86
CA GLY A 243 -20.36 -7.92 -1.62
C GLY A 243 -20.08 -9.18 -0.83
N VAL A 244 -19.24 -10.04 -1.39
CA VAL A 244 -18.78 -11.29 -0.76
C VAL A 244 -17.29 -11.46 -1.02
N LEU A 245 -16.55 -11.83 0.04
CA LEU A 245 -15.17 -12.28 -0.01
C LEU A 245 -15.15 -13.81 0.14
N GLU A 246 -14.64 -14.52 -0.87
CA GLU A 246 -14.45 -15.96 -0.85
C GLU A 246 -12.97 -16.28 -0.66
N VAL A 247 -12.63 -17.03 0.39
CA VAL A 247 -11.27 -17.47 0.70
C VAL A 247 -11.21 -18.96 0.92
N PRO A 248 -10.07 -19.62 0.68
CA PRO A 248 -9.86 -21.02 1.07
C PRO A 248 -10.04 -21.22 2.58
N VAL A 249 -10.57 -22.37 2.97
CA VAL A 249 -10.67 -22.75 4.40
C VAL A 249 -9.26 -22.82 4.99
N GLY A 250 -9.01 -22.07 6.06
CA GLY A 250 -7.76 -22.10 6.78
C GLY A 250 -7.51 -23.42 7.51
N ARG A 251 -6.26 -23.66 7.88
CA ARG A 251 -5.84 -24.87 8.61
C ARG A 251 -6.19 -24.78 10.09
N THR A 252 -6.34 -23.58 10.59
CA THR A 252 -6.58 -23.28 12.02
C THR A 252 -7.75 -22.31 12.19
N SER A 253 -8.34 -22.29 13.39
CA SER A 253 -9.36 -21.28 13.76
C SER A 253 -8.80 -19.85 13.73
N GLN A 254 -7.50 -19.68 13.91
CA GLN A 254 -6.82 -18.39 13.81
C GLN A 254 -6.82 -17.87 12.37
N ASP A 255 -6.67 -18.74 11.38
CA ASP A 255 -6.74 -18.39 9.95
C ASP A 255 -8.12 -17.88 9.58
N GLU A 256 -9.17 -18.53 10.09
CA GLU A 256 -10.56 -18.11 9.86
C GLU A 256 -10.86 -16.75 10.54
N ALA A 257 -10.32 -16.52 11.74
CA ALA A 257 -10.45 -15.22 12.43
C ALA A 257 -9.72 -14.09 11.68
N LEU A 258 -8.55 -14.36 11.12
CA LEU A 258 -7.82 -13.40 10.27
C LEU A 258 -8.58 -13.09 8.99
N ALA A 259 -9.18 -14.09 8.33
CA ALA A 259 -10.00 -13.89 7.15
C ALA A 259 -11.28 -13.09 7.45
N ALA A 260 -11.90 -13.32 8.61
CA ALA A 260 -13.03 -12.51 9.08
C ALA A 260 -12.61 -11.05 9.33
N THR A 261 -11.44 -10.83 9.94
CA THR A 261 -10.88 -9.50 10.16
C THR A 261 -10.60 -8.81 8.82
N LEU A 262 -10.06 -9.52 7.84
CA LEU A 262 -9.84 -9.02 6.49
C LEU A 262 -11.15 -8.59 5.82
N ALA A 263 -12.20 -9.41 5.91
CA ALA A 263 -13.52 -9.06 5.39
C ALA A 263 -14.08 -7.80 6.05
N GLY A 264 -13.88 -7.64 7.36
CA GLY A 264 -14.23 -6.44 8.11
C GLY A 264 -13.46 -5.21 7.60
N GLN A 265 -12.16 -5.32 7.38
CA GLN A 265 -11.34 -4.22 6.83
C GLN A 265 -11.72 -3.85 5.39
N LEU A 266 -12.00 -4.85 4.56
CA LEU A 266 -12.52 -4.61 3.20
C LEU A 266 -13.88 -3.91 3.23
N SER A 267 -14.77 -4.30 4.14
CA SER A 267 -16.07 -3.64 4.34
C SER A 267 -15.91 -2.17 4.70
N ILE A 268 -15.03 -1.85 5.66
CA ILE A 268 -14.71 -0.46 6.06
C ILE A 268 -14.10 0.32 4.86
N SER A 269 -13.20 -0.30 4.12
CA SER A 269 -12.57 0.33 2.96
C SER A 269 -13.58 0.63 1.85
N LEU A 270 -14.52 -0.28 1.59
CA LEU A 270 -15.63 -0.09 0.66
C LEU A 270 -16.59 1.02 1.13
N GLU A 271 -16.92 1.05 2.42
CA GLU A 271 -17.75 2.10 2.99
C GLU A 271 -17.12 3.47 2.84
N ASN A 272 -15.83 3.59 3.15
CA ASN A 272 -15.07 4.82 2.96
C ASN A 272 -15.03 5.26 1.48
N ALA A 273 -14.78 4.32 0.55
CA ALA A 273 -14.79 4.62 -0.88
C ALA A 273 -16.16 5.13 -1.37
N ARG A 274 -17.24 4.49 -0.93
CA ARG A 274 -18.62 4.92 -1.25
C ARG A 274 -18.95 6.27 -0.64
N LEU A 275 -18.63 6.48 0.64
CA LEU A 275 -18.83 7.78 1.31
C LEU A 275 -18.07 8.89 0.58
N TYR A 276 -16.83 8.64 0.21
CA TYR A 276 -16.04 9.61 -0.56
C TYR A 276 -16.68 9.90 -1.91
N GLN A 277 -17.14 8.88 -2.62
CA GLN A 277 -17.82 9.04 -3.89
C GLN A 277 -19.16 9.79 -3.76
N GLU A 278 -19.93 9.49 -2.71
CA GLU A 278 -21.16 10.23 -2.37
C GLU A 278 -20.86 11.71 -2.12
N LEU A 279 -19.85 11.99 -1.27
CA LEU A 279 -19.41 13.36 -0.98
C LEU A 279 -18.93 14.07 -2.25
N HIS A 280 -18.08 13.41 -3.05
CA HIS A 280 -17.59 13.95 -4.31
C HIS A 280 -18.75 14.31 -5.24
N THR A 281 -19.74 13.43 -5.39
CA THR A 281 -20.92 13.67 -6.20
C THR A 281 -21.74 14.86 -5.66
N LEU A 282 -21.97 14.93 -4.36
CA LEU A 282 -22.68 16.03 -3.73
C LEU A 282 -21.95 17.36 -3.93
N PHE A 283 -20.64 17.41 -3.72
CA PHE A 283 -19.86 18.63 -3.95
C PHE A 283 -19.98 19.11 -5.39
N HIS A 284 -19.93 18.19 -6.37
CA HIS A 284 -20.09 18.54 -7.79
C HIS A 284 -21.51 18.99 -8.16
N GLN A 285 -22.52 18.63 -7.36
CA GLN A 285 -23.89 19.11 -7.56
C GLN A 285 -24.13 20.53 -6.99
N TYR A 286 -23.38 20.91 -5.94
CA TYR A 286 -23.55 22.18 -5.24
C TYR A 286 -22.50 23.23 -5.58
N MET A 287 -21.40 22.85 -6.20
CA MET A 287 -20.35 23.78 -6.64
C MET A 287 -19.71 23.32 -7.95
N SER A 288 -19.09 24.25 -8.65
CA SER A 288 -18.41 23.95 -9.91
C SER A 288 -17.31 22.87 -9.70
N PRO A 289 -17.12 21.95 -10.66
CA PRO A 289 -16.16 20.85 -10.54
C PRO A 289 -14.74 21.30 -10.19
N ASP A 290 -14.26 22.38 -10.77
CA ASP A 290 -12.91 22.90 -10.50
C ASP A 290 -12.74 23.38 -9.06
N VAL A 291 -13.76 23.99 -8.48
CA VAL A 291 -13.76 24.41 -7.07
C VAL A 291 -13.83 23.19 -6.15
N ALA A 292 -14.71 22.24 -6.45
CA ALA A 292 -14.82 20.99 -5.69
C ALA A 292 -13.51 20.22 -5.69
N ASN A 293 -12.89 20.03 -6.86
CA ASN A 293 -11.62 19.33 -7.00
C ASN A 293 -10.48 20.04 -6.27
N ALA A 294 -10.40 21.38 -6.34
CA ALA A 294 -9.39 22.14 -5.62
C ALA A 294 -9.52 21.98 -4.10
N LEU A 295 -10.72 22.02 -3.55
CA LEU A 295 -10.99 21.85 -2.12
C LEU A 295 -10.73 20.41 -1.64
N LEU A 296 -11.07 19.41 -2.45
CA LEU A 296 -10.83 18.00 -2.11
C LEU A 296 -9.35 17.63 -2.18
N ALA A 297 -8.61 18.24 -3.14
CA ALA A 297 -7.17 18.01 -3.28
C ALA A 297 -6.37 18.65 -2.13
N ASP A 298 -6.77 19.84 -1.68
CA ASP A 298 -6.11 20.59 -0.62
C ASP A 298 -7.14 21.37 0.22
N PRO A 299 -7.59 20.82 1.35
CA PRO A 299 -8.53 21.49 2.24
C PRO A 299 -8.04 22.85 2.79
N ALA A 300 -6.72 23.11 2.78
CA ALA A 300 -6.18 24.42 3.19
C ALA A 300 -6.61 25.53 2.22
N GLN A 301 -6.90 25.21 0.96
CA GLN A 301 -7.45 26.16 -0.01
C GLN A 301 -8.87 26.65 0.34
N ALA A 302 -9.55 26.00 1.27
CA ALA A 302 -10.82 26.47 1.81
C ALA A 302 -10.67 27.66 2.78
N ALA A 303 -9.46 28.07 3.15
CA ALA A 303 -9.27 29.22 4.01
C ALA A 303 -9.83 30.51 3.43
N LEU A 304 -10.31 31.40 4.31
CA LEU A 304 -10.75 32.74 3.90
C LEU A 304 -9.59 33.51 3.28
N GLY A 305 -9.86 34.20 2.19
CA GLY A 305 -8.88 35.02 1.49
C GLY A 305 -9.01 34.92 -0.01
N GLY A 306 -8.14 35.59 -0.71
CA GLY A 306 -8.10 35.58 -2.16
C GLY A 306 -6.78 36.12 -2.69
N GLN A 307 -6.57 35.93 -3.98
CA GLN A 307 -5.43 36.43 -4.72
C GLN A 307 -5.89 37.34 -5.86
N LEU A 308 -5.09 38.35 -6.13
CA LEU A 308 -5.32 39.19 -7.29
C LEU A 308 -4.91 38.42 -8.55
N LYS A 309 -5.86 38.23 -9.46
CA LYS A 309 -5.63 37.49 -10.70
C LYS A 309 -6.38 38.18 -11.85
N GLU A 310 -5.79 38.19 -13.02
CA GLU A 310 -6.53 38.55 -14.22
C GLU A 310 -7.49 37.41 -14.57
N LEU A 311 -8.75 37.72 -14.75
CA LEU A 311 -9.78 36.77 -15.11
C LEU A 311 -10.79 37.38 -16.10
N THR A 312 -11.62 36.55 -16.67
CA THR A 312 -12.79 36.99 -17.43
C THR A 312 -14.05 36.60 -16.68
N ALA A 313 -14.88 37.59 -16.35
CA ALA A 313 -16.17 37.40 -15.74
C ALA A 313 -17.26 37.41 -16.81
N LEU A 314 -18.20 36.46 -16.71
CA LEU A 314 -19.40 36.34 -17.54
C LEU A 314 -20.62 36.46 -16.62
N PHE A 315 -21.45 37.47 -16.83
CA PHE A 315 -22.80 37.59 -16.25
C PHE A 315 -23.84 37.28 -17.31
N ALA A 316 -24.80 36.47 -16.97
CA ALA A 316 -25.96 36.20 -17.80
C ALA A 316 -27.25 36.34 -16.97
N ASP A 317 -28.32 36.83 -17.55
CA ASP A 317 -29.61 37.08 -16.91
C ASP A 317 -30.73 36.91 -17.93
N LEU A 318 -31.88 36.39 -17.54
CA LEU A 318 -33.00 36.13 -18.42
C LEU A 318 -33.90 37.37 -18.52
N LYS A 319 -33.79 38.12 -19.61
CA LYS A 319 -34.66 39.26 -19.86
C LYS A 319 -36.10 38.82 -20.10
N GLY A 320 -37.04 39.46 -19.40
CA GLY A 320 -38.45 39.10 -19.45
C GLY A 320 -38.89 38.13 -18.35
N PHE A 321 -37.95 37.62 -17.54
CA PHE A 321 -38.24 36.67 -16.44
C PHE A 321 -39.31 37.20 -15.47
N THR A 322 -39.23 38.45 -15.03
CA THR A 322 -40.22 39.05 -14.10
C THR A 322 -41.62 39.03 -14.70
N THR A 323 -41.77 39.46 -15.97
CA THR A 323 -43.05 39.46 -16.66
C THR A 323 -43.55 38.02 -16.89
N PHE A 324 -42.67 37.09 -17.18
CA PHE A 324 -42.97 35.66 -17.31
C PHE A 324 -43.47 35.10 -16.00
N SER A 325 -42.74 35.33 -14.90
CA SER A 325 -43.05 34.78 -13.58
C SER A 325 -44.37 35.24 -12.98
N GLU A 326 -44.89 36.41 -13.40
CA GLU A 326 -46.22 36.91 -13.01
C GLU A 326 -47.38 36.18 -13.71
N LYS A 327 -47.09 35.46 -14.80
CA LYS A 327 -48.13 34.86 -15.68
C LYS A 327 -48.20 33.34 -15.58
N VAL A 328 -47.23 32.71 -14.89
CA VAL A 328 -47.14 31.26 -14.78
C VAL A 328 -47.09 30.81 -13.32
N THR A 329 -47.27 29.52 -13.08
CA THR A 329 -47.21 28.95 -11.73
C THR A 329 -45.76 28.83 -11.22
N PRO A 330 -45.52 28.79 -9.90
CA PRO A 330 -44.18 28.57 -9.35
C PRO A 330 -43.49 27.28 -9.84
N GLY A 331 -44.26 26.22 -10.12
CA GLY A 331 -43.74 24.98 -10.70
C GLY A 331 -43.19 25.17 -12.12
N GLU A 332 -43.92 25.93 -12.95
CA GLU A 332 -43.49 26.26 -14.31
C GLU A 332 -42.27 27.18 -14.32
N ILE A 333 -42.15 28.09 -13.34
CA ILE A 333 -40.94 28.91 -13.18
C ILE A 333 -39.72 28.03 -12.93
N VAL A 334 -39.81 27.07 -12.00
CA VAL A 334 -38.71 26.16 -11.67
C VAL A 334 -38.37 25.26 -12.86
N GLU A 335 -39.38 24.74 -13.56
CA GLU A 335 -39.16 23.93 -14.77
C GLU A 335 -38.42 24.73 -15.84
N MET A 336 -38.86 25.97 -16.11
CA MET A 336 -38.23 26.87 -17.05
C MET A 336 -36.77 27.16 -16.67
N LEU A 337 -36.52 27.61 -15.43
CA LEU A 337 -35.17 27.90 -14.96
C LEU A 337 -34.24 26.67 -15.07
N ASN A 338 -34.71 25.50 -14.66
CA ASN A 338 -33.93 24.26 -14.77
C ASN A 338 -33.61 23.94 -16.25
N ARG A 339 -34.50 24.16 -17.19
CA ARG A 339 -34.20 23.95 -18.63
C ARG A 339 -33.12 24.90 -19.12
N TYR A 340 -33.25 26.22 -18.84
CA TYR A 340 -32.24 27.21 -19.24
C TYR A 340 -30.87 26.93 -18.59
N HIS A 341 -30.85 26.60 -17.30
CA HIS A 341 -29.60 26.26 -16.63
C HIS A 341 -29.01 24.93 -17.14
N THR A 342 -29.81 23.90 -17.41
CA THR A 342 -29.38 22.64 -18.02
C THR A 342 -28.71 22.86 -19.38
N ALA A 343 -29.16 23.85 -20.16
CA ALA A 343 -28.53 24.17 -21.44
C ALA A 343 -27.32 25.09 -21.30
N ALA A 344 -27.35 26.05 -20.36
CA ALA A 344 -26.29 27.05 -20.18
C ALA A 344 -25.04 26.48 -19.45
N VAL A 345 -25.26 25.64 -18.44
CA VAL A 345 -24.15 25.07 -17.61
C VAL A 345 -23.12 24.32 -18.45
N PRO A 346 -23.48 23.39 -19.35
CA PRO A 346 -22.50 22.72 -20.21
C PRO A 346 -21.72 23.68 -21.12
N CYS A 347 -22.35 24.76 -21.61
CA CYS A 347 -21.67 25.77 -22.43
C CYS A 347 -20.54 26.46 -21.66
N ILE A 348 -20.70 26.70 -20.36
CA ILE A 348 -19.70 27.30 -19.50
C ILE A 348 -18.62 26.29 -19.14
N LEU A 349 -19.00 25.14 -18.59
CA LEU A 349 -18.06 24.11 -18.09
C LEU A 349 -17.20 23.53 -19.20
N ASN A 350 -17.76 23.22 -20.38
CA ASN A 350 -17.01 22.65 -21.50
C ASN A 350 -15.99 23.66 -22.11
N ASN A 351 -16.16 24.96 -21.84
CA ASN A 351 -15.19 25.99 -22.21
C ASN A 351 -14.25 26.34 -21.02
N GLY A 352 -14.22 25.54 -19.95
CA GLY A 352 -13.34 25.73 -18.79
C GLY A 352 -13.76 26.92 -17.90
N GLY A 353 -15.01 27.28 -17.89
CA GLY A 353 -15.57 28.29 -17.00
C GLY A 353 -16.02 27.67 -15.68
N THR A 354 -15.87 28.41 -14.60
CA THR A 354 -16.28 28.05 -13.23
C THR A 354 -17.55 28.83 -12.89
N ILE A 355 -18.66 28.14 -12.65
CA ILE A 355 -19.89 28.76 -12.19
C ILE A 355 -19.74 29.07 -10.70
N VAL A 356 -19.89 30.35 -10.36
CA VAL A 356 -19.76 30.84 -9.00
C VAL A 356 -21.07 30.77 -8.24
N GLN A 357 -22.14 31.26 -8.87
CA GLN A 357 -23.47 31.28 -8.25
C GLN A 357 -24.57 31.46 -9.26
N PHE A 358 -25.75 30.99 -8.90
CA PHE A 358 -27.03 31.38 -9.50
C PHE A 358 -27.70 32.38 -8.58
N VAL A 359 -28.18 33.48 -9.13
CA VAL A 359 -28.92 34.53 -8.39
C VAL A 359 -30.27 34.73 -9.06
N GLY A 360 -31.28 33.95 -8.64
CA GLY A 360 -32.56 33.88 -9.33
C GLY A 360 -32.41 33.35 -10.75
N ASP A 361 -32.71 34.16 -11.73
CA ASP A 361 -32.59 33.91 -13.17
C ASP A 361 -31.21 34.30 -13.74
N ALA A 362 -30.33 34.89 -12.92
CA ALA A 362 -28.99 35.27 -13.30
C ALA A 362 -27.95 34.24 -12.90
N LEU A 363 -26.85 34.21 -13.62
CA LEU A 363 -25.68 33.42 -13.27
C LEU A 363 -24.39 34.23 -13.42
N LEU A 364 -23.42 33.92 -12.57
CA LEU A 364 -22.04 34.41 -12.65
C LEU A 364 -21.09 33.24 -12.92
N ALA A 365 -20.27 33.37 -13.95
CA ALA A 365 -19.20 32.46 -14.25
C ALA A 365 -17.85 33.20 -14.38
N LEU A 366 -16.78 32.54 -14.00
CA LEU A 366 -15.40 33.01 -14.09
C LEU A 366 -14.58 32.10 -15.00
N PHE A 367 -13.68 32.69 -15.75
CA PHE A 367 -12.69 31.97 -16.55
C PHE A 367 -11.28 32.38 -16.10
N ASN A 368 -10.34 31.48 -16.09
CA ASN A 368 -9.02 31.60 -15.50
C ASN A 368 -9.00 31.55 -13.95
N ALA A 369 -10.05 31.01 -13.33
CA ALA A 369 -10.15 30.84 -11.88
C ALA A 369 -11.14 29.72 -11.52
N PRO A 370 -10.83 28.85 -10.53
CA PRO A 370 -9.60 28.77 -9.73
C PRO A 370 -8.39 28.30 -10.56
N ALA A 371 -8.61 27.40 -11.53
CA ALA A 371 -7.58 26.91 -12.43
C ALA A 371 -7.10 27.97 -13.42
N THR A 372 -5.82 27.93 -13.78
CA THR A 372 -5.27 28.82 -14.81
C THR A 372 -5.68 28.31 -16.20
N GLN A 373 -6.09 29.23 -17.07
CA GLN A 373 -6.62 28.92 -18.38
C GLN A 373 -6.08 29.90 -19.43
N ASP A 374 -5.36 29.39 -20.41
CA ASP A 374 -4.93 30.17 -21.57
C ASP A 374 -6.12 30.56 -22.46
N GLY A 375 -6.11 31.78 -22.94
CA GLY A 375 -7.18 32.29 -23.81
C GLY A 375 -8.56 32.37 -23.16
N HIS A 376 -8.61 32.56 -21.84
CA HIS A 376 -9.84 32.61 -21.05
C HIS A 376 -10.90 33.61 -21.58
N ALA A 377 -10.50 34.76 -22.13
CA ALA A 377 -11.42 35.70 -22.74
C ALA A 377 -12.11 35.08 -23.98
N ARG A 378 -11.36 34.36 -24.82
CA ARG A 378 -11.93 33.65 -25.99
C ARG A 378 -12.90 32.56 -25.55
N GLN A 379 -12.55 31.78 -24.53
CA GLN A 379 -13.41 30.71 -24.03
C GLN A 379 -14.69 31.25 -23.40
N ALA A 380 -14.61 32.36 -22.66
CA ALA A 380 -15.79 33.03 -22.10
C ALA A 380 -16.73 33.51 -23.19
N CYS A 381 -16.22 34.16 -24.24
CA CYS A 381 -17.01 34.64 -25.37
C CYS A 381 -17.63 33.48 -26.16
N LYS A 382 -16.90 32.39 -26.35
CA LYS A 382 -17.45 31.18 -27.00
C LYS A 382 -18.58 30.56 -26.18
N ALA A 383 -18.42 30.46 -24.85
CA ALA A 383 -19.45 29.99 -23.95
C ALA A 383 -20.69 30.87 -24.03
N ALA A 384 -20.53 32.21 -24.00
CA ALA A 384 -21.61 33.18 -24.10
C ALA A 384 -22.45 33.01 -25.40
N LEU A 385 -21.80 32.89 -26.56
CA LEU A 385 -22.46 32.65 -27.81
C LEU A 385 -23.17 31.30 -27.91
N GLN A 386 -22.55 30.24 -27.33
CA GLN A 386 -23.18 28.93 -27.25
C GLN A 386 -24.44 28.97 -26.36
N MET A 387 -24.38 29.66 -25.22
CA MET A 387 -25.52 29.85 -24.33
C MET A 387 -26.69 30.56 -25.04
N GLN A 388 -26.41 31.60 -25.83
CA GLN A 388 -27.46 32.30 -26.59
C GLN A 388 -28.14 31.40 -27.61
N ARG A 389 -27.36 30.55 -28.31
CA ARG A 389 -27.95 29.59 -29.27
C ARG A 389 -28.80 28.54 -28.55
N ALA A 390 -28.30 27.96 -27.46
CA ALA A 390 -29.06 26.99 -26.68
C ALA A 390 -30.34 27.57 -26.06
N ALA A 391 -30.29 28.83 -25.62
CA ALA A 391 -31.50 29.52 -25.13
C ALA A 391 -32.52 29.80 -26.21
N ALA A 392 -32.11 30.17 -27.43
CA ALA A 392 -32.97 30.36 -28.57
C ALA A 392 -33.70 29.07 -28.97
N GLU A 393 -32.96 27.92 -28.98
CA GLU A 393 -33.54 26.61 -29.25
C GLU A 393 -34.63 26.25 -28.20
N ILE A 394 -34.39 26.53 -26.92
CA ILE A 394 -35.39 26.32 -25.85
C ILE A 394 -36.60 27.23 -26.08
N ALA A 395 -36.41 28.52 -26.40
CA ALA A 395 -37.49 29.45 -26.61
C ALA A 395 -38.38 29.03 -27.82
N GLU A 396 -37.77 28.54 -28.91
CA GLU A 396 -38.49 27.99 -30.06
C GLU A 396 -39.24 26.70 -29.69
N GLU A 397 -38.61 25.77 -28.99
CA GLU A 397 -39.22 24.50 -28.57
C GLU A 397 -40.43 24.74 -27.66
N MET A 398 -40.39 25.75 -26.82
CA MET A 398 -41.38 25.99 -25.78
C MET A 398 -42.45 27.03 -26.20
N ALA A 399 -42.26 27.74 -27.30
CA ALA A 399 -43.17 28.81 -27.79
C ALA A 399 -44.64 28.36 -27.95
N TRP A 400 -44.85 27.07 -28.23
CA TRP A 400 -46.20 26.49 -28.38
C TRP A 400 -46.92 26.16 -27.06
N ARG A 401 -46.18 26.08 -25.93
CA ARG A 401 -46.75 25.67 -24.64
C ARG A 401 -47.52 26.76 -23.94
N VAL A 402 -47.15 28.04 -24.17
CA VAL A 402 -47.79 29.20 -23.56
C VAL A 402 -47.95 30.30 -24.64
N ASP A 403 -49.03 30.26 -25.40
CA ASP A 403 -49.28 31.12 -26.55
C ASP A 403 -49.31 32.62 -26.23
N THR A 404 -49.31 33.04 -24.99
CA THR A 404 -49.51 34.43 -24.58
C THR A 404 -48.29 35.08 -23.90
N VAL A 405 -47.16 34.41 -23.84
CA VAL A 405 -45.98 34.92 -23.12
C VAL A 405 -44.74 34.73 -23.96
N GLU A 406 -43.97 35.81 -24.19
CA GLU A 406 -42.62 35.71 -24.74
C GLU A 406 -41.72 34.97 -23.76
N TRP A 407 -41.03 33.95 -24.26
CA TRP A 407 -40.04 33.20 -23.47
C TRP A 407 -38.82 34.06 -23.23
N PRO A 408 -38.29 34.11 -21.98
CA PRO A 408 -37.13 34.91 -21.65
C PRO A 408 -35.91 34.48 -22.45
N THR A 409 -35.03 35.44 -22.77
CA THR A 409 -33.75 35.20 -23.46
C THR A 409 -32.62 35.79 -22.66
N PHE A 410 -31.43 35.17 -22.74
CA PHE A 410 -30.27 35.67 -22.01
C PHE A 410 -29.82 37.05 -22.55
N ARG A 411 -29.43 37.91 -21.62
CA ARG A 411 -28.55 39.04 -21.81
C ARG A 411 -27.21 38.70 -21.21
N VAL A 412 -26.11 38.81 -21.94
CA VAL A 412 -24.79 38.39 -21.46
C VAL A 412 -23.82 39.53 -21.52
N GLY A 413 -23.10 39.75 -20.41
CA GLY A 413 -22.00 40.69 -20.30
C GLY A 413 -20.71 39.95 -19.99
N VAL A 414 -19.65 40.20 -20.78
CA VAL A 414 -18.33 39.60 -20.57
C VAL A 414 -17.26 40.67 -20.44
N ASN A 415 -16.47 40.60 -19.39
CA ASN A 415 -15.37 41.53 -19.20
C ASN A 415 -14.13 40.88 -18.59
N THR A 416 -12.97 41.32 -19.06
CA THR A 416 -11.67 40.81 -18.65
C THR A 416 -10.92 41.88 -17.87
N GLY A 417 -10.27 41.49 -16.78
CA GLY A 417 -9.40 42.37 -15.99
C GLY A 417 -9.03 41.79 -14.64
N PRO A 418 -8.25 42.52 -13.84
CA PRO A 418 -7.87 42.10 -12.53
C PRO A 418 -9.04 42.05 -11.54
N ALA A 419 -9.11 40.98 -10.76
CA ALA A 419 -10.08 40.82 -9.68
C ALA A 419 -9.44 40.04 -8.54
N LEU A 420 -9.91 40.25 -7.31
CA LEU A 420 -9.60 39.41 -6.15
C LEU A 420 -10.51 38.18 -6.24
N VAL A 421 -9.90 37.00 -6.34
CA VAL A 421 -10.63 35.72 -6.45
C VAL A 421 -10.21 34.79 -5.33
N GLY A 422 -11.17 34.13 -4.68
CA GLY A 422 -10.92 33.19 -3.57
C GLY A 422 -12.18 32.93 -2.74
N ASN A 423 -11.99 32.43 -1.53
CA ASN A 423 -13.09 32.14 -0.63
C ASN A 423 -13.47 33.36 0.20
N ILE A 424 -14.66 33.84 0.00
CA ILE A 424 -15.19 35.07 0.59
C ILE A 424 -16.38 34.73 1.48
N GLY A 425 -16.44 35.29 2.69
CA GLY A 425 -17.51 35.05 3.64
C GLY A 425 -17.03 35.12 5.09
N SER A 426 -17.61 34.27 5.94
CA SER A 426 -17.20 34.12 7.33
C SER A 426 -16.49 32.80 7.57
N PRO A 427 -15.88 32.58 8.77
CA PRO A 427 -15.33 31.28 9.12
C PRO A 427 -16.34 30.13 9.03
N GLU A 428 -17.61 30.39 9.29
CA GLU A 428 -18.70 29.41 9.32
C GLU A 428 -19.34 29.20 7.95
N LEU A 429 -19.40 30.26 7.11
CA LEU A 429 -20.04 30.22 5.80
C LEU A 429 -19.28 31.05 4.80
N ARG A 430 -18.72 30.40 3.81
CA ARG A 430 -17.90 31.00 2.76
C ARG A 430 -18.17 30.33 1.42
N GLY A 431 -17.92 31.04 0.35
CA GLY A 431 -18.03 30.53 -1.00
C GLY A 431 -16.92 31.05 -1.89
N PHE A 432 -16.58 30.30 -2.91
CA PHE A 432 -15.66 30.75 -3.93
C PHE A 432 -16.32 31.88 -4.72
N ASN A 433 -15.63 33.03 -4.82
CA ASN A 433 -16.17 34.19 -5.52
C ASN A 433 -15.03 35.08 -6.05
N ALA A 434 -15.40 36.09 -6.86
CA ALA A 434 -14.48 37.11 -7.29
C ALA A 434 -15.06 38.52 -7.03
N MET A 435 -14.20 39.44 -6.64
CA MET A 435 -14.56 40.83 -6.39
C MET A 435 -13.57 41.75 -7.10
N GLY A 436 -14.10 42.79 -7.71
CA GLY A 436 -13.27 43.80 -8.35
C GLY A 436 -13.99 44.49 -9.48
N ASP A 437 -13.33 45.49 -10.04
CA ASP A 437 -13.89 46.30 -11.11
C ASP A 437 -14.24 45.50 -12.34
N ALA A 438 -13.39 44.53 -12.72
CA ALA A 438 -13.62 43.67 -13.87
C ALA A 438 -14.95 42.92 -13.77
N VAL A 439 -15.30 42.41 -12.59
CA VAL A 439 -16.56 41.68 -12.31
C VAL A 439 -17.77 42.63 -12.36
N ASN A 440 -17.61 43.81 -11.73
CA ASN A 440 -18.67 44.81 -11.74
C ASN A 440 -19.00 45.35 -13.14
N VAL A 441 -17.96 45.54 -13.96
CA VAL A 441 -18.15 45.97 -15.36
C VAL A 441 -18.89 44.90 -16.15
N ALA A 442 -18.55 43.61 -16.00
CA ALA A 442 -19.26 42.51 -16.67
C ALA A 442 -20.77 42.51 -16.32
N ALA A 443 -21.11 42.70 -15.04
CA ALA A 443 -22.51 42.79 -14.59
C ALA A 443 -23.26 43.99 -15.23
N ARG A 444 -22.59 45.13 -15.39
CA ARG A 444 -23.16 46.31 -16.02
C ARG A 444 -23.33 46.15 -17.52
N LEU A 445 -22.35 45.53 -18.19
CA LEU A 445 -22.47 45.21 -19.63
C LEU A 445 -23.63 44.28 -19.90
N GLN A 446 -23.85 43.28 -19.01
CA GLN A 446 -25.01 42.40 -19.05
C GLN A 446 -26.34 43.22 -19.00
N THR A 447 -26.42 44.21 -18.10
CA THR A 447 -27.63 45.03 -17.97
C THR A 447 -27.92 45.86 -19.23
N LEU A 448 -26.88 46.26 -19.96
CA LEU A 448 -26.98 47.03 -21.23
C LEU A 448 -27.18 46.15 -22.46
N ALA A 449 -26.98 44.88 -22.35
CA ALA A 449 -27.16 43.95 -23.45
C ALA A 449 -28.65 43.84 -23.84
N GLU A 450 -28.93 43.89 -25.12
CA GLU A 450 -30.24 43.54 -25.65
C GLU A 450 -30.52 42.05 -25.49
N PRO A 451 -31.78 41.63 -25.39
CA PRO A 451 -32.14 40.22 -25.35
C PRO A 451 -31.50 39.43 -26.50
N GLY A 452 -30.92 38.29 -26.21
CA GLY A 452 -30.23 37.44 -27.19
C GLY A 452 -28.85 37.95 -27.63
N THR A 453 -28.27 38.97 -26.97
CA THR A 453 -26.97 39.51 -27.35
C THR A 453 -25.91 39.32 -26.28
N VAL A 454 -24.66 39.39 -26.72
CA VAL A 454 -23.46 39.32 -25.85
C VAL A 454 -22.70 40.65 -25.98
N VAL A 455 -22.56 41.36 -24.86
CA VAL A 455 -21.77 42.60 -24.79
C VAL A 455 -20.46 42.35 -24.11
N ILE A 456 -19.36 42.77 -24.76
CA ILE A 456 -17.98 42.56 -24.24
C ILE A 456 -17.30 43.90 -23.99
N GLY A 457 -16.46 43.94 -22.96
CA GLY A 457 -15.60 45.08 -22.64
C GLY A 457 -14.36 45.19 -23.54
N ASP A 458 -13.71 46.34 -23.55
CA ASP A 458 -12.57 46.66 -24.40
C ASP A 458 -11.36 45.74 -24.18
N THR A 459 -11.04 45.42 -22.92
CA THR A 459 -9.96 44.47 -22.61
C THR A 459 -10.25 43.07 -23.17
N THR A 460 -11.49 42.61 -23.06
CA THR A 460 -11.93 41.35 -23.66
C THR A 460 -11.76 41.38 -25.16
N PHE A 461 -12.25 42.43 -25.82
CA PHE A 461 -12.14 42.60 -27.28
C PHE A 461 -10.67 42.57 -27.75
N ARG A 462 -9.78 43.30 -27.06
CA ARG A 462 -8.34 43.27 -27.38
C ARG A 462 -7.72 41.90 -27.28
N GLN A 463 -8.10 41.10 -26.28
CA GLN A 463 -7.60 39.72 -26.12
C GLN A 463 -8.17 38.75 -27.18
N LEU A 464 -9.32 39.06 -27.79
CA LEU A 464 -9.85 38.25 -28.90
C LEU A 464 -9.08 38.47 -30.21
N GLY A 465 -8.55 39.67 -30.41
CA GLY A 465 -7.88 40.06 -31.65
C GLY A 465 -8.78 39.91 -32.89
N ASP A 466 -8.22 39.49 -34.01
CA ASP A 466 -8.92 39.32 -35.27
C ASP A 466 -9.90 38.12 -35.28
N GLY A 467 -10.01 37.38 -34.20
CA GLY A 467 -10.86 36.19 -34.06
C GLY A 467 -12.31 36.48 -33.67
N ALA A 468 -12.76 37.73 -33.69
CA ALA A 468 -14.12 38.11 -33.30
C ALA A 468 -14.73 39.16 -34.25
N LYS A 469 -15.98 38.97 -34.61
CA LYS A 469 -16.79 40.02 -35.27
C LYS A 469 -17.60 40.75 -34.20
N VAL A 470 -17.47 42.07 -34.19
CA VAL A 470 -18.13 42.93 -33.19
C VAL A 470 -18.74 44.14 -33.81
N ASN A 471 -19.82 44.63 -33.20
CA ASN A 471 -20.41 45.94 -33.49
C ASN A 471 -20.09 46.87 -32.32
N PRO A 472 -19.42 48.03 -32.56
CA PRO A 472 -19.06 48.94 -31.48
C PRO A 472 -20.32 49.63 -30.91
N LEU A 473 -20.43 49.64 -29.57
CA LEU A 473 -21.44 50.45 -28.84
C LEU A 473 -20.89 51.82 -28.48
N GLY A 474 -19.57 52.03 -28.64
CA GLY A 474 -18.89 53.24 -28.27
C GLY A 474 -18.61 53.38 -26.75
N PRO A 475 -18.22 54.57 -26.30
CA PRO A 475 -17.99 54.84 -24.90
C PRO A 475 -19.29 54.97 -24.12
N LEU A 476 -19.44 54.13 -23.08
CA LEU A 476 -20.64 54.03 -22.26
C LEU A 476 -20.38 54.62 -20.86
N ASN A 477 -21.34 55.39 -20.37
CA ASN A 477 -21.31 55.85 -18.98
C ASN A 477 -21.92 54.78 -18.07
N LEU A 478 -21.11 54.05 -17.33
CA LEU A 478 -21.58 53.01 -16.43
C LEU A 478 -21.77 53.58 -15.01
N LYS A 479 -22.91 53.31 -14.37
CA LYS A 479 -23.24 53.81 -13.03
C LYS A 479 -22.11 53.52 -12.04
N GLY A 480 -21.52 54.59 -11.42
CA GLY A 480 -20.46 54.51 -10.46
C GLY A 480 -19.05 54.25 -11.07
N LYS A 481 -18.89 54.55 -12.35
CA LYS A 481 -17.58 54.71 -13.01
C LYS A 481 -17.43 56.18 -13.39
N GLU A 482 -16.24 56.75 -13.11
CA GLU A 482 -15.88 58.08 -13.55
C GLU A 482 -15.44 58.10 -15.01
N GLU A 483 -14.78 57.01 -15.44
CA GLU A 483 -14.28 56.85 -16.80
C GLU A 483 -15.30 56.15 -17.68
N LEU A 484 -15.36 56.56 -18.94
CA LEU A 484 -16.19 55.92 -19.96
C LEU A 484 -15.60 54.53 -20.29
N VAL A 485 -16.45 53.52 -20.34
CA VAL A 485 -16.09 52.15 -20.71
C VAL A 485 -16.49 51.89 -22.16
N THR A 486 -15.51 51.56 -22.99
CA THR A 486 -15.77 51.15 -24.37
C THR A 486 -16.28 49.70 -24.41
N ALA A 487 -17.37 49.46 -25.12
CA ALA A 487 -17.97 48.13 -25.23
C ALA A 487 -18.40 47.81 -26.67
N TYR A 488 -18.57 46.52 -26.90
CA TYR A 488 -18.91 46.00 -28.23
C TYR A 488 -19.95 44.88 -28.11
N VAL A 489 -20.88 44.81 -29.08
CA VAL A 489 -21.74 43.63 -29.22
C VAL A 489 -20.98 42.58 -30.01
N LEU A 490 -20.76 41.41 -29.40
CA LEU A 490 -20.13 40.28 -30.04
C LEU A 490 -21.16 39.52 -30.90
N THR A 491 -20.91 39.39 -32.19
CA THR A 491 -21.81 38.72 -33.13
C THR A 491 -21.32 37.32 -33.53
N GLU A 492 -20.02 37.12 -33.66
CA GLU A 492 -19.47 35.86 -34.12
C GLU A 492 -18.03 35.68 -33.61
N MET A 493 -17.64 34.43 -33.41
CA MET A 493 -16.25 34.01 -33.15
C MET A 493 -15.78 33.13 -34.30
N THR A 494 -14.60 33.45 -34.87
CA THR A 494 -13.94 32.66 -35.92
C THR A 494 -13.00 31.60 -35.34
#